data_4d3232ed53485bbb40213472fef0d51a
#
_entry.id   4d3232ed53485bbb40213472fef0d51a
#
_cell.length_a   1.000
_cell.length_b   1.000
_cell.length_c   1.000
_cell.angle_alpha   90.00
_cell.angle_beta   90.00
_cell.angle_gamma   90.00
#
_symmetry.space_group_name_H-M   'P 1'
#
loop_
_entity.id
_entity.type
_entity.pdbx_description
1 polymer ?
#
loop_
_entity_poly.entity_id
_entity_poly.type
_entity_poly.pdbx_seq_one_letter_code
_entity_poly.pdbx_strand_id
1 'polypeptide(L)'
;MSAPCAIWSQVNAADQRHICIVTETYPPEVNGVAMTLAHLVAGLRTQGHAVSVVRPRRQSSDSRSDHCDPEVTLVRGLPIPGYEGVHVGLPAGRVLQGCWLQHRPDMVYVATEGPLGWSAVRTAQRLRIPVFSGFHTNFHSYSKHYRLGWLQPLIFSYLRRFHQRTTGTLVPSVDLRDRLQAVGLNNVSVLGRGVDCQLFTPARRCAALRHTWGVSDRDLAVLYVGRVAPEKNLGLAVAAYRAMQQGRGSFR
;
A
#
# COMPACT_ATOMS: atom_id res chain seq x y z
N MET A 1 -26.63 -0.75 19.79
CA MET A 1 -25.62 0.01 20.56
C MET A 1 -24.35 0.00 19.74
N SER A 2 -24.06 1.09 19.04
CA SER A 2 -22.89 1.27 18.20
C SER A 2 -21.69 1.56 19.11
N ALA A 3 -20.66 0.74 19.01
CA ALA A 3 -19.36 1.03 19.66
C ALA A 3 -18.82 2.36 19.12
N PRO A 4 -18.34 3.27 19.97
CA PRO A 4 -17.77 4.52 19.52
C PRO A 4 -16.53 4.22 18.68
N CYS A 5 -16.49 4.80 17.48
CA CYS A 5 -15.27 4.90 16.68
C CYS A 5 -14.17 5.46 17.58
N ALA A 6 -13.06 4.76 17.72
CA ALA A 6 -11.97 5.16 18.59
C ALA A 6 -11.59 6.63 18.30
N ILE A 7 -11.81 7.50 19.29
CA ILE A 7 -11.40 8.90 19.23
C ILE A 7 -9.86 8.88 19.32
N TRP A 8 -9.20 9.05 18.18
CA TRP A 8 -7.76 9.23 18.12
C TRP A 8 -7.45 10.56 18.84
N SER A 9 -6.89 10.48 20.04
CA SER A 9 -6.37 11.66 20.73
C SER A 9 -5.25 12.27 19.87
N GLN A 10 -5.30 13.58 19.66
CA GLN A 10 -4.20 14.30 19.01
C GLN A 10 -2.90 14.04 19.78
N VAL A 11 -1.82 13.80 19.04
CA VAL A 11 -0.48 13.61 19.60
C VAL A 11 -0.04 14.93 20.25
N ASN A 12 0.51 14.87 21.45
CA ASN A 12 1.08 16.05 22.11
C ASN A 12 2.20 16.65 21.26
N ALA A 13 2.39 17.95 21.30
CA ALA A 13 3.43 18.64 20.51
C ALA A 13 4.84 18.04 20.73
N ALA A 14 5.13 17.53 21.91
CA ALA A 14 6.39 16.83 22.24
C ALA A 14 6.55 15.48 21.52
N ASP A 15 5.46 14.87 21.09
CA ASP A 15 5.43 13.57 20.41
C ASP A 15 5.28 13.68 18.90
N GLN A 16 5.21 14.91 18.36
CA GLN A 16 5.18 15.13 16.92
C GLN A 16 6.45 14.61 16.27
N ARG A 17 6.30 13.88 15.17
CA ARG A 17 7.41 13.29 14.41
C ARG A 17 7.34 13.71 12.95
N HIS A 18 8.51 13.82 12.32
CA HIS A 18 8.62 13.93 10.88
C HIS A 18 8.81 12.53 10.27
N ILE A 19 7.84 12.07 9.50
CA ILE A 19 7.82 10.75 8.86
C ILE A 19 7.99 10.95 7.34
N CYS A 20 9.04 10.36 6.76
CA CYS A 20 9.25 10.38 5.32
C CYS A 20 8.78 9.06 4.70
N ILE A 21 7.79 9.12 3.80
CA ILE A 21 7.28 7.94 3.08
C ILE A 21 7.91 7.90 1.69
N VAL A 22 8.60 6.79 1.38
CA VAL A 22 9.22 6.55 0.07
C VAL A 22 8.45 5.45 -0.65
N THR A 23 7.93 5.77 -1.83
CA THR A 23 7.07 4.86 -2.59
C THR A 23 7.20 5.05 -4.09
N GLU A 24 7.01 3.99 -4.87
CA GLU A 24 6.93 4.06 -6.33
C GLU A 24 5.50 4.30 -6.82
N THR A 25 4.50 4.19 -5.93
CA THR A 25 3.08 4.41 -6.24
C THR A 25 2.40 5.30 -5.20
N TYR A 26 1.76 6.36 -5.65
CA TYR A 26 1.05 7.34 -4.81
C TYR A 26 0.03 8.09 -5.68
N PRO A 27 -1.04 8.68 -5.14
CA PRO A 27 -1.96 9.49 -5.93
C PRO A 27 -1.24 10.50 -6.86
N PRO A 28 -1.78 10.73 -8.08
CA PRO A 28 -3.12 10.37 -8.57
C PRO A 28 -3.31 8.92 -9.05
N GLU A 29 -2.36 8.01 -8.86
CA GLU A 29 -2.57 6.60 -9.19
C GLU A 29 -3.69 5.98 -8.36
N VAL A 30 -4.57 5.24 -9.03
CA VAL A 30 -5.66 4.51 -8.37
C VAL A 30 -5.31 3.03 -8.30
N ASN A 31 -4.64 2.65 -7.22
CA ASN A 31 -4.37 1.26 -6.87
C ASN A 31 -4.37 1.07 -5.35
N GLY A 32 -4.43 -0.19 -4.90
CA GLY A 32 -4.58 -0.50 -3.48
C GLY A 32 -3.46 0.02 -2.58
N VAL A 33 -2.22 0.10 -3.08
CA VAL A 33 -1.07 0.61 -2.31
C VAL A 33 -1.13 2.14 -2.25
N ALA A 34 -1.32 2.81 -3.39
CA ALA A 34 -1.43 4.26 -3.47
C ALA A 34 -2.53 4.81 -2.55
N MET A 35 -3.72 4.18 -2.59
CA MET A 35 -4.83 4.58 -1.72
C MET A 35 -4.54 4.32 -0.24
N THR A 36 -3.93 3.18 0.09
CA THR A 36 -3.52 2.89 1.47
C THR A 36 -2.54 3.93 2.00
N LEU A 37 -1.55 4.31 1.19
CA LEU A 37 -0.56 5.32 1.57
C LEU A 37 -1.16 6.72 1.69
N ALA A 38 -2.10 7.08 0.81
CA ALA A 38 -2.82 8.35 0.92
C ALA A 38 -3.60 8.45 2.24
N HIS A 39 -4.32 7.39 2.61
CA HIS A 39 -5.03 7.33 3.90
C HIS A 39 -4.06 7.37 5.09
N LEU A 40 -2.93 6.67 5.01
CA LEU A 40 -1.90 6.71 6.05
C LEU A 40 -1.33 8.12 6.23
N VAL A 41 -0.97 8.80 5.14
CA VAL A 41 -0.47 10.19 5.15
C VAL A 41 -1.51 11.13 5.76
N ALA A 42 -2.76 11.05 5.29
CA ALA A 42 -3.83 11.89 5.81
C ALA A 42 -4.06 11.64 7.31
N GLY A 43 -4.10 10.39 7.74
CA GLY A 43 -4.28 10.02 9.15
C GLY A 43 -3.15 10.53 10.04
N LEU A 44 -1.88 10.36 9.62
CA LEU A 44 -0.72 10.86 10.37
C LEU A 44 -0.72 12.38 10.47
N ARG A 45 -1.05 13.09 9.38
CA ARG A 45 -1.16 14.56 9.37
C ARG A 45 -2.30 15.04 10.28
N THR A 46 -3.44 14.35 10.30
CA THR A 46 -4.55 14.65 11.20
C THR A 46 -4.17 14.47 12.67
N GLN A 47 -3.25 13.55 12.97
CA GLN A 47 -2.70 13.36 14.30
C GLN A 47 -1.62 14.41 14.67
N GLY A 48 -1.23 15.29 13.75
CA GLY A 48 -0.26 16.35 13.99
C GLY A 48 1.18 15.99 13.60
N HIS A 49 1.42 14.83 12.98
CA HIS A 49 2.76 14.50 12.48
C HIS A 49 3.08 15.25 11.18
N ALA A 50 4.34 15.65 11.01
CA ALA A 50 4.85 16.12 9.73
C ALA A 50 5.08 14.89 8.81
N VAL A 51 4.52 14.92 7.59
CA VAL A 51 4.68 13.79 6.66
C VAL A 51 5.13 14.30 5.31
N SER A 52 6.29 13.85 4.85
CA SER A 52 6.81 14.05 3.50
C SER A 52 6.72 12.76 2.67
N VAL A 53 6.50 12.91 1.36
CA VAL A 53 6.39 11.78 0.44
C VAL A 53 7.43 11.90 -0.65
N VAL A 54 8.18 10.82 -0.91
CA VAL A 54 9.11 10.71 -2.03
C VAL A 54 8.54 9.73 -3.04
N ARG A 55 8.33 10.18 -4.27
CA ARG A 55 7.79 9.35 -5.36
C ARG A 55 8.47 9.64 -6.71
N PRO A 56 8.40 8.72 -7.68
CA PRO A 56 8.87 9.00 -9.03
C PRO A 56 8.00 10.06 -9.71
N ARG A 57 8.65 10.88 -10.54
CA ARG A 57 8.00 11.79 -11.48
C ARG A 57 7.35 10.97 -12.59
N ARG A 58 6.15 11.37 -13.02
CA ARG A 58 5.33 10.61 -13.98
C ARG A 58 4.98 11.36 -15.24
N GLN A 59 4.74 12.65 -15.13
CA GLN A 59 4.31 13.50 -16.24
C GLN A 59 5.30 14.65 -16.43
N SER A 60 5.33 15.17 -17.65
CA SER A 60 6.09 16.38 -17.96
C SER A 60 5.58 17.62 -17.21
N SER A 61 4.33 17.56 -16.73
CA SER A 61 3.70 18.58 -15.87
C SER A 61 4.16 18.53 -14.41
N ASP A 62 4.69 17.38 -13.95
CA ASP A 62 5.37 17.32 -12.66
C ASP A 62 6.60 18.26 -12.75
N SER A 63 6.68 19.25 -11.85
CA SER A 63 7.78 20.22 -11.82
C SER A 63 9.15 19.56 -12.04
N ARG A 64 9.98 20.16 -12.92
CA ARG A 64 11.32 19.61 -13.22
C ARG A 64 12.33 19.78 -12.08
N SER A 65 11.96 20.43 -11.01
CA SER A 65 12.86 20.64 -9.88
C SER A 65 13.06 19.35 -9.08
N ASP A 66 14.27 18.83 -9.07
CA ASP A 66 14.72 17.82 -8.10
C ASP A 66 14.92 18.48 -6.71
N HIS A 67 14.04 19.44 -6.37
CA HIS A 67 14.09 20.18 -5.11
C HIS A 67 13.38 19.38 -4.02
N CYS A 68 13.93 19.44 -2.83
CA CYS A 68 13.32 18.92 -1.62
C CYS A 68 12.08 19.76 -1.30
N ASP A 69 10.92 19.26 -1.70
CA ASP A 69 9.65 19.80 -1.26
C ASP A 69 9.33 19.23 0.13
N PRO A 70 8.96 20.05 1.12
CA PRO A 70 8.63 19.56 2.45
C PRO A 70 7.45 18.58 2.45
N GLU A 71 6.58 18.59 1.44
CA GLU A 71 5.46 17.67 1.34
C GLU A 71 5.69 16.55 0.33
N VAL A 72 6.18 16.86 -0.88
CA VAL A 72 6.36 15.88 -1.95
C VAL A 72 7.66 16.09 -2.72
N THR A 73 8.61 15.20 -2.54
CA THR A 73 9.86 15.17 -3.32
C THR A 73 9.72 14.28 -4.53
N LEU A 74 9.95 14.82 -5.72
CA LEU A 74 9.88 14.09 -6.99
C LEU A 74 11.27 13.62 -7.42
N VAL A 75 11.41 12.32 -7.68
CA VAL A 75 12.65 11.72 -8.17
C VAL A 75 12.48 11.18 -9.60
N ARG A 76 13.59 10.88 -10.28
CA ARG A 76 13.54 10.31 -11.63
C ARG A 76 12.87 8.94 -11.61
N GLY A 77 11.99 8.68 -12.59
CA GLY A 77 11.31 7.42 -12.79
C GLY A 77 11.26 7.02 -14.25
N LEU A 78 11.01 5.75 -14.53
CA LEU A 78 10.83 5.20 -15.87
C LEU A 78 9.46 4.50 -15.93
N PRO A 79 8.70 4.67 -17.03
CA PRO A 79 7.46 3.93 -17.22
C PRO A 79 7.73 2.43 -17.35
N ILE A 80 6.84 1.60 -16.80
CA ILE A 80 6.92 0.14 -16.98
C ILE A 80 6.22 -0.22 -18.30
N PRO A 81 6.92 -0.87 -19.25
CA PRO A 81 6.30 -1.33 -20.49
C PRO A 81 5.11 -2.25 -20.22
N GLY A 82 3.97 -2.01 -20.89
CA GLY A 82 2.75 -2.81 -20.72
C GLY A 82 1.87 -2.48 -19.52
N TYR A 83 2.27 -1.49 -18.68
CA TYR A 83 1.49 -1.03 -17.54
C TYR A 83 1.34 0.48 -17.60
N GLU A 84 0.24 0.95 -18.20
CA GLU A 84 -0.03 2.39 -18.29
C GLU A 84 -0.10 3.04 -16.89
N GLY A 85 0.54 4.19 -16.76
CA GLY A 85 0.53 4.98 -15.52
C GLY A 85 1.41 4.45 -14.39
N VAL A 86 2.06 3.29 -14.54
CA VAL A 86 2.96 2.73 -13.52
C VAL A 86 4.41 3.06 -13.86
N HIS A 87 5.13 3.65 -12.88
CA HIS A 87 6.54 4.02 -13.03
C HIS A 87 7.39 3.34 -11.96
N VAL A 88 8.59 2.94 -12.35
CA VAL A 88 9.64 2.50 -11.42
C VAL A 88 10.50 3.71 -11.09
N GLY A 89 10.71 3.95 -9.79
CA GLY A 89 11.62 4.98 -9.33
C GLY A 89 13.08 4.57 -9.54
N LEU A 90 13.88 5.44 -10.14
CA LEU A 90 15.33 5.22 -10.24
C LEU A 90 16.02 5.45 -8.89
N PRO A 91 17.20 4.85 -8.66
CA PRO A 91 17.98 5.12 -7.45
C PRO A 91 18.21 6.62 -7.25
N ALA A 92 17.81 7.16 -6.10
CA ALA A 92 17.84 8.59 -5.82
C ALA A 92 18.67 8.95 -4.58
N GLY A 93 19.69 8.14 -4.25
CA GLY A 93 20.44 8.27 -2.99
C GLY A 93 21.03 9.65 -2.74
N ARG A 94 21.55 10.36 -3.78
CA ARG A 94 22.10 11.73 -3.63
C ARG A 94 21.01 12.74 -3.31
N VAL A 95 19.86 12.66 -3.98
CA VAL A 95 18.69 13.54 -3.75
C VAL A 95 18.17 13.32 -2.33
N LEU A 96 17.93 12.06 -1.94
CA LEU A 96 17.48 11.70 -0.61
C LEU A 96 18.45 12.17 0.49
N GLN A 97 19.74 12.00 0.28
CA GLN A 97 20.77 12.47 1.22
C GLN A 97 20.70 13.99 1.38
N GLY A 98 20.62 14.75 0.28
CA GLY A 98 20.50 16.20 0.34
C GLY A 98 19.25 16.65 1.10
N CYS A 99 18.08 16.09 0.76
CA CYS A 99 16.82 16.39 1.42
C CYS A 99 16.85 16.06 2.92
N TRP A 100 17.35 14.89 3.28
CA TRP A 100 17.36 14.44 4.68
C TRP A 100 18.47 15.09 5.54
N LEU A 101 19.47 15.69 4.94
CA LEU A 101 20.40 16.56 5.66
C LEU A 101 19.81 17.93 5.95
N GLN A 102 18.96 18.45 5.06
CA GLN A 102 18.26 19.73 5.25
C GLN A 102 17.04 19.58 6.18
N HIS A 103 16.23 18.55 5.94
CA HIS A 103 14.99 18.26 6.67
C HIS A 103 15.03 16.79 7.12
N ARG A 104 15.73 16.55 8.24
CA ARG A 104 15.94 15.21 8.75
C ARG A 104 14.63 14.60 9.25
N PRO A 105 14.14 13.48 8.68
CA PRO A 105 13.01 12.78 9.25
C PRO A 105 13.42 11.98 10.51
N ASP A 106 12.48 11.81 11.43
CA ASP A 106 12.64 10.95 12.60
C ASP A 106 12.63 9.47 12.19
N MET A 107 11.88 9.15 11.13
CA MET A 107 11.83 7.81 10.55
C MET A 107 11.50 7.87 9.04
N VAL A 108 11.96 6.84 8.35
CA VAL A 108 11.64 6.62 6.92
C VAL A 108 10.78 5.37 6.82
N TYR A 109 9.67 5.46 6.09
CA TYR A 109 8.85 4.31 5.71
C TYR A 109 8.96 4.05 4.21
N VAL A 110 9.52 2.90 3.83
CA VAL A 110 9.69 2.49 2.43
C VAL A 110 8.59 1.51 2.07
N ALA A 111 7.64 1.95 1.25
CA ALA A 111 6.45 1.17 0.92
C ALA A 111 6.63 0.22 -0.28
N THR A 112 7.71 0.36 -1.04
CA THR A 112 7.97 -0.47 -2.23
C THR A 112 9.43 -0.91 -2.28
N GLU A 113 9.66 -2.15 -2.71
CA GLU A 113 10.96 -2.81 -2.69
C GLU A 113 11.80 -2.57 -3.96
N GLY A 114 11.43 -1.59 -4.79
CA GLY A 114 12.10 -1.25 -6.03
C GLY A 114 13.45 -0.52 -5.84
N PRO A 115 14.07 -0.07 -6.96
CA PRO A 115 15.38 0.58 -6.92
C PRO A 115 15.39 1.89 -6.11
N LEU A 116 14.30 2.66 -6.13
CA LEU A 116 14.11 3.83 -5.27
C LEU A 116 14.12 3.41 -3.80
N GLY A 117 13.32 2.39 -3.44
CA GLY A 117 13.26 1.86 -2.09
C GLY A 117 14.63 1.40 -1.58
N TRP A 118 15.41 0.68 -2.39
CA TRP A 118 16.77 0.28 -2.03
C TRP A 118 17.68 1.47 -1.76
N SER A 119 17.60 2.52 -2.60
CA SER A 119 18.41 3.73 -2.39
C SER A 119 17.99 4.46 -1.11
N ALA A 120 16.71 4.46 -0.78
CA ALA A 120 16.17 5.03 0.45
C ALA A 120 16.68 4.28 1.70
N VAL A 121 16.57 2.94 1.73
CA VAL A 121 17.08 2.13 2.83
C VAL A 121 18.57 2.39 3.07
N ARG A 122 19.39 2.36 2.00
CA ARG A 122 20.85 2.62 2.12
C ARG A 122 21.16 4.02 2.63
N THR A 123 20.42 5.03 2.16
CA THR A 123 20.63 6.43 2.56
C THR A 123 20.22 6.64 4.02
N ALA A 124 19.07 6.10 4.44
CA ALA A 124 18.61 6.16 5.82
C ALA A 124 19.63 5.50 6.78
N GLN A 125 20.14 4.32 6.42
CA GLN A 125 21.17 3.63 7.21
C GLN A 125 22.46 4.47 7.36
N ARG A 126 22.95 5.08 6.27
CA ARG A 126 24.13 5.95 6.30
C ARG A 126 23.94 7.17 7.20
N LEU A 127 22.74 7.73 7.20
CA LEU A 127 22.37 8.88 8.02
C LEU A 127 21.90 8.48 9.43
N ARG A 128 21.89 7.19 9.77
CA ARG A 128 21.40 6.65 11.03
C ARG A 128 19.96 7.10 11.34
N ILE A 129 19.11 7.06 10.32
CA ILE A 129 17.66 7.31 10.45
C ILE A 129 16.98 5.94 10.52
N PRO A 130 16.09 5.70 11.52
CA PRO A 130 15.30 4.47 11.57
C PRO A 130 14.51 4.29 10.28
N VAL A 131 14.59 3.10 9.66
CA VAL A 131 13.90 2.81 8.41
C VAL A 131 13.02 1.59 8.55
N PHE A 132 11.74 1.75 8.24
CA PHE A 132 10.75 0.68 8.20
C PHE A 132 10.36 0.39 6.76
N SER A 133 10.01 -0.85 6.48
CA SER A 133 9.54 -1.26 5.15
C SER A 133 8.12 -1.80 5.19
N GLY A 134 7.36 -1.56 4.13
CA GLY A 134 6.03 -2.13 3.96
C GLY A 134 6.06 -3.36 3.06
N PHE A 135 5.38 -4.42 3.45
CA PHE A 135 5.20 -5.60 2.60
C PHE A 135 3.77 -5.57 2.04
N HIS A 136 3.61 -4.93 0.88
CA HIS A 136 2.29 -4.70 0.29
C HIS A 136 1.93 -5.69 -0.81
N THR A 137 2.89 -6.46 -1.31
CA THR A 137 2.72 -7.34 -2.47
C THR A 137 3.02 -8.78 -2.12
N ASN A 138 2.13 -9.69 -2.48
CA ASN A 138 2.31 -11.12 -2.25
C ASN A 138 3.04 -11.75 -3.45
N PHE A 139 4.31 -11.40 -3.65
CA PHE A 139 5.10 -11.80 -4.82
C PHE A 139 5.19 -13.32 -5.02
N HIS A 140 5.22 -14.12 -3.96
CA HIS A 140 5.27 -15.58 -4.11
C HIS A 140 3.97 -16.16 -4.68
N SER A 141 2.82 -15.54 -4.43
CA SER A 141 1.55 -15.93 -5.05
C SER A 141 1.51 -15.50 -6.53
N TYR A 142 2.06 -14.31 -6.84
CA TYR A 142 2.16 -13.84 -8.21
C TYR A 142 3.03 -14.74 -9.08
N SER A 143 4.19 -15.19 -8.58
CA SER A 143 5.10 -16.06 -9.35
C SER A 143 4.46 -17.39 -9.75
N LYS A 144 3.57 -17.96 -8.93
CA LYS A 144 2.82 -19.18 -9.26
C LYS A 144 1.83 -18.96 -10.40
N HIS A 145 1.14 -17.83 -10.43
CA HIS A 145 0.12 -17.54 -11.44
C HIS A 145 0.70 -17.13 -12.80
N TYR A 146 1.90 -16.51 -12.82
CA TYR A 146 2.53 -16.00 -14.05
C TYR A 146 3.64 -16.89 -14.61
N ARG A 147 3.66 -18.21 -14.29
CA ARG A 147 4.65 -19.22 -14.80
C ARG A 147 6.12 -18.88 -14.52
N LEU A 148 6.42 -18.00 -13.57
CA LEU A 148 7.78 -17.62 -13.17
C LEU A 148 8.22 -18.34 -11.89
N GLY A 149 7.68 -19.54 -11.62
CA GLY A 149 7.94 -20.30 -10.39
C GLY A 149 9.42 -20.62 -10.14
N TRP A 150 10.21 -20.78 -11.20
CA TRP A 150 11.65 -21.01 -11.11
C TRP A 150 12.44 -19.79 -10.57
N LEU A 151 11.91 -18.56 -10.70
CA LEU A 151 12.48 -17.33 -10.12
C LEU A 151 12.06 -17.10 -8.66
N GLN A 152 11.15 -17.89 -8.13
CA GLN A 152 10.61 -17.72 -6.78
C GLN A 152 11.69 -17.65 -5.69
N PRO A 153 12.72 -18.55 -5.66
CA PRO A 153 13.78 -18.48 -4.66
C PRO A 153 14.60 -17.20 -4.75
N LEU A 154 14.86 -16.71 -5.96
CA LEU A 154 15.62 -15.50 -6.20
C LEU A 154 14.83 -14.26 -5.73
N ILE A 155 13.55 -14.17 -6.09
CA ILE A 155 12.64 -13.11 -5.66
C ILE A 155 12.56 -13.10 -4.13
N PHE A 156 12.39 -14.27 -3.52
CA PHE A 156 12.31 -14.39 -2.07
C PHE A 156 13.61 -13.98 -1.38
N SER A 157 14.76 -14.41 -1.90
CA SER A 157 16.08 -14.01 -1.40
C SER A 157 16.28 -12.49 -1.48
N TYR A 158 15.85 -11.87 -2.59
CA TYR A 158 15.86 -10.42 -2.79
C TYR A 158 15.01 -9.70 -1.74
N LEU A 159 13.74 -10.10 -1.56
CA LEU A 159 12.83 -9.51 -0.59
C LEU A 159 13.34 -9.69 0.84
N ARG A 160 13.79 -10.90 1.18
CA ARG A 160 14.38 -11.17 2.49
C ARG A 160 15.57 -10.26 2.77
N ARG A 161 16.50 -10.12 1.81
CA ARG A 161 17.66 -9.25 1.96
C ARG A 161 17.29 -7.77 2.10
N PHE A 162 16.23 -7.33 1.42
CA PHE A 162 15.72 -5.98 1.52
C PHE A 162 15.15 -5.71 2.93
N HIS A 163 14.20 -6.53 3.37
CA HIS A 163 13.51 -6.34 4.64
C HIS A 163 14.41 -6.57 5.86
N GLN A 164 15.38 -7.48 5.78
CA GLN A 164 16.36 -7.67 6.86
C GLN A 164 17.28 -6.44 7.08
N ARG A 165 17.35 -5.52 6.13
CA ARG A 165 18.12 -4.27 6.26
C ARG A 165 17.33 -3.13 6.89
N THR A 166 16.08 -3.33 7.17
CA THR A 166 15.22 -2.33 7.81
C THR A 166 15.09 -2.59 9.30
N THR A 167 14.79 -1.54 10.06
CA THR A 167 14.54 -1.62 11.51
C THR A 167 13.35 -2.52 11.82
N GLY A 168 12.32 -2.46 10.95
CA GLY A 168 11.12 -3.29 11.04
C GLY A 168 10.40 -3.37 9.71
N THR A 169 9.64 -4.46 9.53
CA THR A 169 8.82 -4.72 8.35
C THR A 169 7.35 -4.72 8.75
N LEU A 170 6.55 -3.90 8.09
CA LEU A 170 5.12 -3.77 8.35
C LEU A 170 4.31 -4.58 7.34
N VAL A 171 3.42 -5.43 7.83
CA VAL A 171 2.58 -6.31 7.01
C VAL A 171 1.10 -6.11 7.31
N PRO A 172 0.19 -6.34 6.34
CA PRO A 172 -1.23 -6.04 6.52
C PRO A 172 -2.00 -7.06 7.37
N SER A 173 -1.45 -8.24 7.67
CA SER A 173 -2.17 -9.29 8.39
C SER A 173 -1.27 -10.14 9.28
N VAL A 174 -1.89 -10.75 10.29
CA VAL A 174 -1.25 -11.69 11.22
C VAL A 174 -0.73 -12.92 10.48
N ASP A 175 -1.54 -13.50 9.58
CA ASP A 175 -1.16 -14.66 8.76
C ASP A 175 0.12 -14.39 7.94
N LEU A 176 0.23 -13.21 7.34
CA LEU A 176 1.43 -12.84 6.57
C LEU A 176 2.66 -12.65 7.49
N ARG A 177 2.47 -12.04 8.68
CA ARG A 177 3.53 -11.95 9.69
C ARG A 177 4.07 -13.32 10.03
N ASP A 178 3.19 -14.25 10.39
CA ASP A 178 3.56 -15.58 10.87
C ASP A 178 4.29 -16.38 9.77
N ARG A 179 3.82 -16.27 8.51
CA ARG A 179 4.51 -16.87 7.35
C ARG A 179 5.90 -16.28 7.12
N LEU A 180 6.06 -14.97 7.23
CA LEU A 180 7.37 -14.34 7.03
C LEU A 180 8.33 -14.66 8.18
N GLN A 181 7.84 -14.76 9.40
CA GLN A 181 8.62 -15.19 10.56
C GLN A 181 9.09 -16.65 10.41
N ALA A 182 8.22 -17.55 9.94
CA ALA A 182 8.56 -18.95 9.69
C ALA A 182 9.69 -19.13 8.67
N VAL A 183 9.90 -18.17 7.76
CA VAL A 183 10.99 -18.16 6.78
C VAL A 183 12.18 -17.29 7.19
N GLY A 184 12.24 -16.89 8.47
CA GLY A 184 13.39 -16.21 9.09
C GLY A 184 13.43 -14.70 8.90
N LEU A 185 12.28 -14.05 8.72
CA LEU A 185 12.13 -12.60 8.78
C LEU A 185 11.56 -12.22 10.16
N ASN A 186 12.40 -11.93 11.15
CA ASN A 186 12.00 -11.82 12.55
C ASN A 186 11.49 -10.42 12.96
N ASN A 187 11.84 -9.37 12.20
CA ASN A 187 11.49 -7.98 12.50
C ASN A 187 10.15 -7.56 11.86
N VAL A 188 9.11 -8.39 11.96
CA VAL A 188 7.82 -8.20 11.30
C VAL A 188 6.74 -7.82 12.30
N SER A 189 6.04 -6.71 12.04
CA SER A 189 4.90 -6.22 12.81
C SER A 189 3.67 -6.02 11.92
N VAL A 190 2.49 -6.15 12.50
CA VAL A 190 1.23 -5.97 11.76
C VAL A 190 0.83 -4.50 11.76
N LEU A 191 0.66 -3.94 10.56
CA LEU A 191 -0.02 -2.67 10.31
C LEU A 191 -1.24 -2.96 9.45
N GLY A 192 -2.39 -3.17 10.09
CA GLY A 192 -3.66 -3.44 9.41
C GLY A 192 -4.11 -2.28 8.54
N ARG A 193 -4.85 -2.59 7.49
CA ARG A 193 -5.45 -1.55 6.63
C ARG A 193 -6.79 -1.14 7.22
N GLY A 194 -7.00 0.17 7.38
CA GLY A 194 -8.28 0.73 7.77
C GLY A 194 -9.28 0.76 6.61
N VAL A 195 -10.54 0.92 6.96
CA VAL A 195 -11.64 1.19 6.03
C VAL A 195 -12.30 2.49 6.45
N ASP A 196 -12.62 3.34 5.49
CA ASP A 196 -13.40 4.56 5.72
C ASP A 196 -14.88 4.18 6.02
N CYS A 197 -15.22 4.12 7.30
CA CYS A 197 -16.56 3.76 7.75
C CYS A 197 -17.61 4.86 7.52
N GLN A 198 -17.21 6.09 7.18
CA GLN A 198 -18.12 7.16 6.78
C GLN A 198 -18.50 7.04 5.30
N LEU A 199 -17.53 6.64 4.48
CA LEU A 199 -17.75 6.36 3.06
C LEU A 199 -18.46 5.02 2.87
N PHE A 200 -17.99 3.96 3.52
CA PHE A 200 -18.54 2.60 3.41
C PHE A 200 -19.50 2.32 4.57
N THR A 201 -20.70 2.84 4.46
CA THR A 201 -21.76 2.67 5.47
C THR A 201 -23.04 2.09 4.85
N PRO A 202 -23.78 1.22 5.56
CA PRO A 202 -25.08 0.72 5.11
C PRO A 202 -26.10 1.82 4.79
N ALA A 203 -25.97 3.01 5.41
CA ALA A 203 -26.84 4.16 5.13
C ALA A 203 -26.73 4.68 3.68
N ARG A 204 -25.66 4.34 2.96
CA ARG A 204 -25.49 4.66 1.54
C ARG A 204 -26.16 3.67 0.58
N ARG A 205 -26.96 2.73 1.11
CA ARG A 205 -27.80 1.85 0.27
C ARG A 205 -28.68 2.69 -0.65
N CYS A 206 -28.53 2.49 -1.95
CA CYS A 206 -29.25 3.25 -2.98
C CYS A 206 -30.30 2.35 -3.65
N ALA A 207 -31.59 2.63 -3.41
CA ALA A 207 -32.72 1.89 -4.01
C ALA A 207 -32.73 2.06 -5.55
N ALA A 208 -32.45 3.26 -6.06
CA ALA A 208 -32.42 3.52 -7.50
C ALA A 208 -31.33 2.67 -8.20
N LEU A 209 -30.13 2.58 -7.63
CA LEU A 209 -29.06 1.73 -8.17
C LEU A 209 -29.44 0.25 -8.14
N ARG A 210 -30.10 -0.22 -7.08
CA ARG A 210 -30.59 -1.60 -7.02
C ARG A 210 -31.65 -1.88 -8.08
N HIS A 211 -32.53 -0.93 -8.32
CA HIS A 211 -33.53 -1.03 -9.38
C HIS A 211 -32.91 -1.13 -10.77
N THR A 212 -31.85 -0.35 -11.07
CA THR A 212 -31.12 -0.47 -12.35
C THR A 212 -30.48 -1.85 -12.55
N TRP A 213 -30.17 -2.57 -11.47
CA TRP A 213 -29.67 -3.95 -11.51
C TRP A 213 -30.80 -5.00 -11.58
N GLY A 214 -32.06 -4.59 -11.60
CA GLY A 214 -33.20 -5.49 -11.54
C GLY A 214 -33.34 -6.24 -10.22
N VAL A 215 -32.83 -5.66 -9.11
CA VAL A 215 -32.80 -6.27 -7.78
C VAL A 215 -33.77 -5.55 -6.85
N SER A 216 -34.74 -6.28 -6.28
CA SER A 216 -35.69 -5.76 -5.30
C SER A 216 -35.05 -5.57 -3.93
N ASP A 217 -35.79 -4.96 -2.99
CA ASP A 217 -35.33 -4.76 -1.61
C ASP A 217 -35.15 -6.07 -0.83
N ARG A 218 -35.84 -7.14 -1.23
CA ARG A 218 -35.80 -8.46 -0.60
C ARG A 218 -34.73 -9.35 -1.16
N ASP A 219 -34.19 -9.01 -2.34
CA ASP A 219 -33.16 -9.81 -2.98
C ASP A 219 -31.76 -9.56 -2.38
N LEU A 220 -30.92 -10.59 -2.37
CA LEU A 220 -29.52 -10.45 -2.04
C LEU A 220 -28.74 -10.11 -3.33
N ALA A 221 -28.16 -8.91 -3.40
CA ALA A 221 -27.24 -8.54 -4.45
C ALA A 221 -25.82 -8.94 -4.06
N VAL A 222 -25.18 -9.79 -4.87
CA VAL A 222 -23.77 -10.17 -4.73
C VAL A 222 -22.98 -9.40 -5.76
N LEU A 223 -22.05 -8.57 -5.30
CA LEU A 223 -21.26 -7.68 -6.17
C LEU A 223 -19.77 -8.01 -6.04
N TYR A 224 -19.10 -8.18 -7.18
CA TYR A 224 -17.65 -8.18 -7.27
C TYR A 224 -17.16 -6.86 -7.88
N VAL A 225 -16.24 -6.20 -7.20
CA VAL A 225 -15.58 -4.99 -7.68
C VAL A 225 -14.07 -5.21 -7.66
N GLY A 226 -13.43 -5.20 -8.84
CA GLY A 226 -12.01 -5.41 -8.94
C GLY A 226 -11.55 -5.79 -10.34
N ARG A 227 -10.23 -5.99 -10.50
CA ARG A 227 -9.66 -6.44 -11.77
C ARG A 227 -10.03 -7.90 -12.05
N VAL A 228 -10.34 -8.20 -13.30
CA VAL A 228 -10.44 -9.60 -13.77
C VAL A 228 -9.02 -10.13 -13.94
N ALA A 229 -8.54 -10.89 -12.95
CA ALA A 229 -7.17 -11.40 -12.93
C ALA A 229 -7.12 -12.78 -12.23
N PRO A 230 -6.20 -13.67 -12.61
CA PRO A 230 -6.12 -15.03 -12.07
C PRO A 230 -6.01 -15.09 -10.55
N GLU A 231 -5.27 -14.16 -9.95
CA GLU A 231 -5.08 -14.06 -8.50
C GLU A 231 -6.34 -13.68 -7.73
N LYS A 232 -7.39 -13.22 -8.41
CA LYS A 232 -8.71 -12.90 -7.81
C LYS A 232 -9.64 -14.09 -7.72
N ASN A 233 -9.28 -15.19 -8.38
CA ASN A 233 -10.00 -16.46 -8.35
C ASN A 233 -11.53 -16.31 -8.56
N LEU A 234 -11.90 -15.58 -9.63
CA LEU A 234 -13.32 -15.33 -9.95
C LEU A 234 -14.10 -16.62 -10.18
N GLY A 235 -13.43 -17.70 -10.63
CA GLY A 235 -14.04 -19.02 -10.75
C GLY A 235 -14.62 -19.52 -9.42
N LEU A 236 -13.90 -19.32 -8.31
CA LEU A 236 -14.40 -19.68 -6.97
C LEU A 236 -15.57 -18.81 -6.56
N ALA A 237 -15.55 -17.51 -6.86
CA ALA A 237 -16.65 -16.59 -6.55
C ALA A 237 -17.93 -17.01 -7.29
N VAL A 238 -17.82 -17.36 -8.58
CA VAL A 238 -18.95 -17.89 -9.39
C VAL A 238 -19.45 -19.24 -8.85
N ALA A 239 -18.55 -20.15 -8.49
CA ALA A 239 -18.93 -21.44 -7.91
C ALA A 239 -19.65 -21.26 -6.57
N ALA A 240 -19.17 -20.38 -5.70
CA ALA A 240 -19.84 -20.05 -4.44
C ALA A 240 -21.25 -19.48 -4.66
N TYR A 241 -21.39 -18.54 -5.61
CA TYR A 241 -22.69 -17.98 -5.96
C TYR A 241 -23.66 -19.06 -6.47
N ARG A 242 -23.22 -19.98 -7.35
CA ARG A 242 -24.05 -21.10 -7.84
C ARG A 242 -24.48 -22.04 -6.72
N ALA A 243 -23.57 -22.34 -5.78
CA ALA A 243 -23.90 -23.17 -4.62
C ALA A 243 -24.94 -22.51 -3.71
N MET A 244 -24.86 -21.18 -3.54
CA MET A 244 -25.86 -20.40 -2.80
C MET A 244 -27.23 -20.43 -3.49
N GLN A 245 -27.30 -20.37 -4.82
CA GLN A 245 -28.54 -20.47 -5.58
C GLN A 245 -29.21 -21.85 -5.43
N GLN A 246 -28.42 -22.92 -5.38
CA GLN A 246 -28.94 -24.30 -5.20
C GLN A 246 -29.47 -24.55 -3.78
N GLY A 247 -28.94 -23.88 -2.77
CA GLY A 247 -29.32 -24.05 -1.37
C GLY A 247 -30.52 -23.19 -0.89
N ARG A 248 -30.89 -22.14 -1.64
CA ARG A 248 -32.02 -21.27 -1.32
C ARG A 248 -32.67 -20.76 -2.60
N GLY A 249 -33.90 -21.16 -2.89
CA GLY A 249 -34.67 -20.64 -4.02
C GLY A 249 -34.77 -19.12 -3.97
N SER A 250 -34.31 -18.45 -5.06
CA SER A 250 -34.38 -17.00 -5.32
C SER A 250 -33.20 -16.16 -4.79
N PHE A 251 -32.03 -16.33 -5.40
CA PHE A 251 -31.00 -15.28 -5.51
C PHE A 251 -30.94 -14.77 -6.95
N ARG A 252 -30.93 -13.48 -7.14
CA ARG A 252 -30.64 -12.83 -8.43
C ARG A 252 -29.28 -12.11 -8.38
#